data_329f104949e1f112462f535d8ea484a0
#
_entry.id   329f104949e1f112462f535d8ea484a0
#
_cell.length_a   1.000
_cell.length_b   1.000
_cell.length_c   1.000
_cell.angle_alpha   90.00
_cell.angle_beta   90.00
_cell.angle_gamma   90.00
#
_symmetry.space_group_name_H-M   'P 1'
#
loop_
_entity.id
_entity.type
_entity.pdbx_description
1 polymer ?
#
loop_
_entity_poly.entity_id
_entity_poly.type
_entity_poly.pdbx_seq_one_letter_code
_entity_poly.pdbx_strand_id
1 'polypeptide(L)'
;EAVKTADEAVSRAKSYLTHAKTSRNATRIKNMMELSKPSLVIKADRLDANPFDLNTPAGIVNLTTGELRPHDRGAYCSQITQAAPDSKGRDMWETFIDTVTCNDGGLKGFLQMVAGMAFIGSIYQEGIVIAYGGGRNGKSTTFNAIGDSLGDYTGAIDIKVITTDRANKGAALATLRGKRLVITGELEEHQRLSVAALKQVASTDKLTIEEKYKQPETVKQSH
;
A
#
# COMPACT_ATOMS: atom_id res chain seq x y z
N GLU A 1 49.15 -36.52 -24.61
CA GLU A 1 48.01 -35.61 -24.96
C GLU A 1 46.84 -35.83 -24.01
N ALA A 2 46.38 -37.09 -23.77
CA ALA A 2 45.23 -37.37 -22.88
C ALA A 2 45.44 -36.95 -21.40
N VAL A 3 46.65 -37.09 -20.87
CA VAL A 3 46.98 -36.66 -19.48
C VAL A 3 46.90 -35.12 -19.35
N LYS A 4 47.39 -34.40 -20.35
CA LYS A 4 47.37 -32.94 -20.38
C LYS A 4 45.95 -32.38 -20.40
N THR A 5 45.06 -33.01 -21.19
CA THR A 5 43.62 -32.65 -21.20
C THR A 5 42.89 -32.96 -19.91
N ALA A 6 43.27 -34.03 -19.19
CA ALA A 6 42.72 -34.37 -17.88
C ALA A 6 43.15 -33.37 -16.81
N ASP A 7 44.42 -32.97 -16.80
CA ASP A 7 44.94 -31.97 -15.87
C ASP A 7 44.31 -30.59 -16.07
N GLU A 8 44.06 -30.20 -17.31
CA GLU A 8 43.35 -28.96 -17.62
C GLU A 8 41.88 -29.01 -17.17
N ALA A 9 41.19 -30.15 -17.31
CA ALA A 9 39.85 -30.34 -16.84
C ALA A 9 39.75 -30.26 -15.31
N VAL A 10 40.69 -30.88 -14.58
CA VAL A 10 40.79 -30.81 -13.13
C VAL A 10 41.07 -29.37 -12.65
N SER A 11 41.96 -28.65 -13.32
CA SER A 11 42.27 -27.26 -13.02
C SER A 11 41.02 -26.36 -13.21
N ARG A 12 40.26 -26.50 -14.28
CA ARG A 12 39.01 -25.79 -14.52
C ARG A 12 37.99 -26.11 -13.44
N ALA A 13 37.80 -27.36 -13.07
CA ALA A 13 36.85 -27.76 -12.02
C ALA A 13 37.22 -27.17 -10.64
N LYS A 14 38.51 -27.14 -10.30
CA LYS A 14 39.00 -26.50 -9.05
C LYS A 14 38.75 -24.99 -9.08
N SER A 15 39.03 -24.32 -10.19
CA SER A 15 38.77 -22.90 -10.37
C SER A 15 37.30 -22.58 -10.21
N TYR A 16 36.41 -23.36 -10.87
CA TYR A 16 34.98 -23.22 -10.75
C TYR A 16 34.46 -23.42 -9.32
N LEU A 17 34.95 -24.46 -8.64
CA LEU A 17 34.61 -24.71 -7.23
C LEU A 17 35.03 -23.56 -6.32
N THR A 18 36.24 -23.03 -6.54
CA THR A 18 36.72 -21.86 -5.81
C THR A 18 35.86 -20.64 -6.07
N HIS A 19 35.49 -20.38 -7.33
CA HIS A 19 34.61 -19.30 -7.70
C HIS A 19 33.24 -19.46 -7.03
N ALA A 20 32.65 -20.65 -7.08
CA ALA A 20 31.34 -20.94 -6.47
C ALA A 20 31.36 -20.74 -4.93
N LYS A 21 32.44 -21.15 -4.26
CA LYS A 21 32.62 -20.90 -2.82
C LYS A 21 32.78 -19.42 -2.49
N THR A 22 33.59 -18.71 -3.27
CA THR A 22 33.89 -17.30 -3.01
C THR A 22 32.74 -16.38 -3.38
N SER A 23 31.90 -16.74 -4.39
CA SER A 23 30.72 -15.96 -4.75
C SER A 23 29.64 -15.96 -3.67
N ARG A 24 29.66 -16.93 -2.75
CA ARG A 24 28.80 -16.97 -1.56
C ARG A 24 29.29 -16.09 -0.40
N ASN A 25 30.45 -15.45 -0.53
CA ASN A 25 30.97 -14.54 0.47
C ASN A 25 30.08 -13.30 0.58
N ALA A 26 29.68 -12.92 1.80
CA ALA A 26 28.79 -11.80 2.08
C ALA A 26 29.26 -10.47 1.45
N THR A 27 30.58 -10.21 1.50
CA THR A 27 31.16 -9.00 0.89
C THR A 27 31.00 -8.99 -0.63
N ARG A 28 31.21 -10.12 -1.30
CA ARG A 28 31.02 -10.21 -2.76
C ARG A 28 29.56 -10.07 -3.17
N ILE A 29 28.65 -10.68 -2.40
CA ILE A 29 27.20 -10.52 -2.61
C ILE A 29 26.83 -9.05 -2.45
N LYS A 30 27.30 -8.40 -1.38
CA LYS A 30 27.06 -6.98 -1.13
C LYS A 30 27.59 -6.11 -2.30
N ASN A 31 28.82 -6.33 -2.73
CA ASN A 31 29.42 -5.59 -3.83
C ASN A 31 28.67 -5.81 -5.15
N MET A 32 28.25 -7.04 -5.45
CA MET A 32 27.42 -7.35 -6.62
C MET A 32 26.08 -6.59 -6.56
N MET A 33 25.44 -6.58 -5.41
CA MET A 33 24.18 -5.83 -5.23
C MET A 33 24.41 -4.32 -5.42
N GLU A 34 25.49 -3.75 -4.87
CA GLU A 34 25.80 -2.34 -5.05
C GLU A 34 26.08 -1.99 -6.52
N LEU A 35 26.85 -2.82 -7.21
CA LEU A 35 27.16 -2.61 -8.64
C LEU A 35 25.96 -2.80 -9.56
N SER A 36 24.97 -3.59 -9.15
CA SER A 36 23.74 -3.80 -9.95
C SER A 36 22.70 -2.69 -9.79
N LYS A 37 22.76 -1.92 -8.69
CA LYS A 37 21.77 -0.87 -8.40
C LYS A 37 21.53 0.10 -9.57
N PRO A 38 22.56 0.68 -10.20
CA PRO A 38 22.35 1.62 -11.30
C PRO A 38 21.60 1.02 -12.49
N SER A 39 21.79 -0.29 -12.75
CA SER A 39 21.14 -1.00 -13.86
C SER A 39 19.71 -1.44 -13.53
N LEU A 40 19.33 -1.45 -12.26
CA LEU A 40 18.04 -1.88 -11.78
C LEU A 40 17.15 -0.73 -11.30
N VAL A 41 17.57 0.52 -11.54
CA VAL A 41 16.79 1.70 -11.17
C VAL A 41 15.46 1.69 -11.90
N ILE A 42 14.39 1.77 -11.13
CA ILE A 42 13.04 2.01 -11.61
C ILE A 42 12.57 3.37 -11.12
N LYS A 43 11.90 4.13 -11.97
CA LYS A 43 11.33 5.41 -11.55
C LYS A 43 10.15 5.17 -10.62
N ALA A 44 10.02 5.96 -9.57
CA ALA A 44 8.95 5.81 -8.57
C ALA A 44 7.54 5.96 -9.17
N ASP A 45 7.40 6.74 -10.25
CA ASP A 45 6.14 6.95 -10.97
C ASP A 45 5.66 5.71 -11.76
N ARG A 46 6.53 4.71 -11.93
CA ARG A 46 6.16 3.42 -12.53
C ARG A 46 5.59 2.43 -11.53
N LEU A 47 5.81 2.65 -10.24
CA LEU A 47 5.22 1.81 -9.20
C LEU A 47 3.75 2.18 -9.03
N ASP A 48 2.88 1.16 -9.00
CA ASP A 48 1.43 1.32 -8.83
C ASP A 48 0.81 2.34 -9.81
N ALA A 49 1.36 2.43 -11.03
CA ALA A 49 1.02 3.47 -12.00
C ALA A 49 -0.45 3.41 -12.48
N ASN A 50 -1.04 2.21 -12.51
CA ASN A 50 -2.45 2.05 -12.86
C ASN A 50 -3.32 2.09 -11.59
N PRO A 51 -4.09 3.16 -11.34
CA PRO A 51 -4.91 3.29 -10.14
C PRO A 51 -6.05 2.27 -10.07
N PHE A 52 -6.43 1.68 -11.20
CA PHE A 52 -7.50 0.68 -11.29
C PHE A 52 -7.00 -0.76 -11.20
N ASP A 53 -5.71 -0.99 -11.10
CA ASP A 53 -5.15 -2.32 -10.81
C ASP A 53 -5.09 -2.51 -9.29
N LEU A 54 -5.75 -3.55 -8.79
CA LEU A 54 -5.69 -3.96 -7.39
C LEU A 54 -4.94 -5.29 -7.30
N ASN A 55 -3.77 -5.28 -6.72
CA ASN A 55 -2.98 -6.50 -6.53
C ASN A 55 -3.50 -7.28 -5.33
N THR A 56 -3.85 -8.55 -5.53
CA THR A 56 -4.41 -9.44 -4.50
C THR A 56 -3.62 -10.75 -4.45
N PRO A 57 -3.75 -11.57 -3.40
CA PRO A 57 -3.09 -12.88 -3.33
C PRO A 57 -3.44 -13.82 -4.49
N ALA A 58 -4.59 -13.64 -5.14
CA ALA A 58 -5.03 -14.47 -6.28
C ALA A 58 -4.58 -13.91 -7.65
N GLY A 59 -4.07 -12.69 -7.71
CA GLY A 59 -3.73 -12.01 -8.96
C GLY A 59 -4.08 -10.52 -8.92
N ILE A 60 -4.09 -9.88 -10.08
CA ILE A 60 -4.42 -8.46 -10.20
C ILE A 60 -5.87 -8.31 -10.70
N VAL A 61 -6.68 -7.60 -9.94
CA VAL A 61 -8.05 -7.27 -10.30
C VAL A 61 -8.07 -5.93 -11.03
N ASN A 62 -8.66 -5.90 -12.21
CA ASN A 62 -9.01 -4.64 -12.87
C ASN A 62 -10.32 -4.12 -12.29
N LEU A 63 -10.25 -3.03 -11.53
CA LEU A 63 -11.42 -2.45 -10.84
C LEU A 63 -12.48 -1.88 -11.80
N THR A 64 -12.13 -1.61 -13.06
CA THR A 64 -13.09 -1.11 -14.05
C THR A 64 -13.94 -2.23 -14.64
N THR A 65 -13.32 -3.42 -14.86
CA THR A 65 -14.00 -4.55 -15.49
C THR A 65 -14.39 -5.66 -14.50
N GLY A 66 -13.80 -5.67 -13.31
CA GLY A 66 -13.91 -6.76 -12.34
C GLY A 66 -13.10 -8.02 -12.71
N GLU A 67 -12.32 -7.97 -13.77
CA GLU A 67 -11.54 -9.12 -14.26
C GLU A 67 -10.32 -9.38 -13.39
N LEU A 68 -10.15 -10.63 -12.98
CA LEU A 68 -8.96 -11.13 -12.28
C LEU A 68 -7.98 -11.72 -13.31
N ARG A 69 -6.77 -11.18 -13.36
CA ARG A 69 -5.67 -11.67 -14.21
C ARG A 69 -4.49 -12.16 -13.38
N PRO A 70 -3.64 -13.06 -13.91
CA PRO A 70 -2.44 -13.51 -13.21
C PRO A 70 -1.53 -12.34 -12.82
N HIS A 71 -0.69 -12.56 -11.80
CA HIS A 71 0.34 -11.58 -11.43
C HIS A 71 1.26 -11.28 -12.61
N ASP A 72 1.52 -10.01 -12.81
CA ASP A 72 2.43 -9.51 -13.85
C ASP A 72 3.51 -8.62 -13.21
N ARG A 73 4.78 -9.01 -13.41
CA ARG A 73 5.92 -8.23 -12.96
C ARG A 73 5.99 -6.85 -13.63
N GLY A 74 5.48 -6.74 -14.87
CA GLY A 74 5.42 -5.49 -15.62
C GLY A 74 4.40 -4.49 -15.07
N ALA A 75 3.45 -4.92 -14.26
CA ALA A 75 2.49 -4.04 -13.58
C ALA A 75 3.13 -3.24 -12.42
N TYR A 76 4.30 -3.67 -11.93
CA TYR A 76 5.05 -3.01 -10.86
C TYR A 76 4.20 -2.67 -9.62
N CYS A 77 3.29 -3.57 -9.25
CA CYS A 77 2.51 -3.41 -8.01
C CYS A 77 3.43 -3.52 -6.80
N SER A 78 3.46 -2.48 -5.96
CA SER A 78 4.29 -2.43 -4.75
C SER A 78 3.55 -2.83 -3.48
N GLN A 79 2.22 -2.90 -3.55
CA GLN A 79 1.31 -3.21 -2.45
C GLN A 79 0.49 -4.45 -2.79
N ILE A 80 -0.08 -5.10 -1.78
CA ILE A 80 -0.96 -6.25 -1.94
C ILE A 80 -2.09 -6.22 -0.91
N THR A 81 -3.29 -6.68 -1.29
CA THR A 81 -4.40 -6.85 -0.33
C THR A 81 -4.14 -8.04 0.58
N GLN A 82 -4.74 -8.05 1.76
CA GLN A 82 -4.70 -9.20 2.67
C GLN A 82 -5.63 -10.33 2.20
N ALA A 83 -6.73 -9.98 1.56
CA ALA A 83 -7.74 -10.93 1.06
C ALA A 83 -7.76 -10.98 -0.47
N ALA A 84 -7.99 -12.17 -1.02
CA ALA A 84 -8.34 -12.34 -2.42
C ALA A 84 -9.86 -12.13 -2.63
N PRO A 85 -10.30 -11.76 -3.85
CA PRO A 85 -11.73 -11.74 -4.16
C PRO A 85 -12.35 -13.13 -3.97
N ASP A 86 -13.37 -13.21 -3.12
CA ASP A 86 -14.12 -14.44 -2.85
C ASP A 86 -15.56 -14.08 -2.44
N SER A 87 -16.47 -14.99 -2.62
CA SER A 87 -17.85 -14.89 -2.13
C SER A 87 -18.01 -15.41 -0.70
N LYS A 88 -17.00 -16.07 -0.15
CA LYS A 88 -17.05 -16.64 1.19
C LYS A 88 -17.26 -15.56 2.26
N GLY A 89 -18.28 -15.77 3.11
CA GLY A 89 -18.61 -14.82 4.17
C GLY A 89 -19.45 -13.62 3.71
N ARG A 90 -19.87 -13.57 2.46
CA ARG A 90 -20.72 -12.50 1.91
C ARG A 90 -21.98 -12.30 2.73
N ASP A 91 -22.72 -13.37 2.99
CA ASP A 91 -23.99 -13.31 3.72
C ASP A 91 -23.79 -12.78 5.16
N MET A 92 -22.68 -13.16 5.81
CA MET A 92 -22.32 -12.66 7.13
C MET A 92 -22.02 -11.16 7.08
N TRP A 93 -21.27 -10.71 6.07
CA TRP A 93 -20.96 -9.29 5.87
C TRP A 93 -22.22 -8.48 5.57
N GLU A 94 -23.09 -8.95 4.68
CA GLU A 94 -24.34 -8.28 4.37
C GLU A 94 -25.26 -8.17 5.60
N THR A 95 -25.41 -9.24 6.39
CA THR A 95 -26.15 -9.22 7.65
C THR A 95 -25.56 -8.24 8.66
N PHE A 96 -24.24 -8.20 8.76
CA PHE A 96 -23.55 -7.24 9.63
C PHE A 96 -23.83 -5.80 9.18
N ILE A 97 -23.69 -5.49 7.89
CA ILE A 97 -23.95 -4.14 7.36
C ILE A 97 -25.42 -3.76 7.54
N ASP A 98 -26.36 -4.65 7.30
CA ASP A 98 -27.78 -4.41 7.55
C ASP A 98 -28.05 -4.07 9.02
N THR A 99 -27.37 -4.76 9.94
CA THR A 99 -27.48 -4.50 11.37
C THR A 99 -26.94 -3.11 11.76
N VAL A 100 -25.72 -2.77 11.31
CA VAL A 100 -25.06 -1.50 11.69
C VAL A 100 -25.68 -0.29 11.01
N THR A 101 -26.35 -0.47 9.88
CA THR A 101 -27.12 0.57 9.20
C THR A 101 -28.58 0.62 9.59
N CYS A 102 -29.03 -0.25 10.52
CA CYS A 102 -30.44 -0.37 10.89
C CYS A 102 -31.35 -0.62 9.66
N ASN A 103 -30.88 -1.38 8.68
CA ASN A 103 -31.53 -1.65 7.40
C ASN A 103 -31.81 -0.37 6.55
N ASP A 104 -31.10 0.72 6.80
CA ASP A 104 -31.16 1.90 5.92
C ASP A 104 -30.39 1.63 4.63
N GLY A 105 -31.15 1.42 3.55
CA GLY A 105 -30.59 1.15 2.22
C GLY A 105 -29.76 2.31 1.65
N GLY A 106 -30.06 3.55 2.02
CA GLY A 106 -29.29 4.72 1.63
C GLY A 106 -27.90 4.73 2.29
N LEU A 107 -27.85 4.47 3.60
CA LEU A 107 -26.61 4.39 4.34
C LEU A 107 -25.77 3.17 3.91
N LYS A 108 -26.40 2.01 3.67
CA LYS A 108 -25.75 0.82 3.11
C LYS A 108 -25.08 1.12 1.76
N GLY A 109 -25.82 1.75 0.84
CA GLY A 109 -25.28 2.16 -0.46
C GLY A 109 -24.15 3.19 -0.35
N PHE A 110 -24.23 4.13 0.58
CA PHE A 110 -23.19 5.09 0.85
C PHE A 110 -21.90 4.40 1.38
N LEU A 111 -22.01 3.49 2.35
CA LEU A 111 -20.86 2.72 2.86
C LEU A 111 -20.23 1.85 1.77
N GLN A 112 -21.03 1.25 0.91
CA GLN A 112 -20.55 0.49 -0.24
C GLN A 112 -19.75 1.38 -1.22
N MET A 113 -20.24 2.58 -1.49
CA MET A 113 -19.56 3.56 -2.34
C MET A 113 -18.23 4.01 -1.71
N VAL A 114 -18.23 4.33 -0.41
CA VAL A 114 -17.00 4.70 0.32
C VAL A 114 -15.98 3.57 0.27
N ALA A 115 -16.40 2.34 0.54
CA ALA A 115 -15.52 1.17 0.43
C ALA A 115 -14.99 1.01 -1.00
N GLY A 116 -15.85 1.13 -2.02
CA GLY A 116 -15.45 1.05 -3.43
C GLY A 116 -14.41 2.11 -3.82
N MET A 117 -14.57 3.34 -3.36
CA MET A 117 -13.58 4.41 -3.59
C MET A 117 -12.23 4.09 -2.92
N ALA A 118 -12.25 3.47 -1.74
CA ALA A 118 -11.03 3.05 -1.05
C ALA A 118 -10.23 1.95 -1.77
N PHE A 119 -10.79 1.28 -2.77
CA PHE A 119 -10.05 0.33 -3.62
C PHE A 119 -9.29 1.01 -4.77
N ILE A 120 -9.67 2.23 -5.16
CA ILE A 120 -9.06 2.95 -6.28
C ILE A 120 -7.77 3.62 -5.83
N GLY A 121 -6.69 3.45 -6.60
CA GLY A 121 -5.36 4.00 -6.31
C GLY A 121 -5.20 5.47 -6.73
N SER A 122 -6.25 6.26 -6.70
CA SER A 122 -6.22 7.70 -6.92
C SER A 122 -7.40 8.36 -6.22
N ILE A 123 -7.23 9.59 -5.80
CA ILE A 123 -8.35 10.37 -5.27
C ILE A 123 -9.36 10.59 -6.41
N TYR A 124 -10.51 9.97 -6.28
CA TYR A 124 -11.63 10.10 -7.22
C TYR A 124 -12.48 11.32 -6.90
N GLN A 125 -12.67 11.57 -5.61
CA GLN A 125 -13.38 12.74 -5.10
C GLN A 125 -12.67 13.24 -3.85
N GLU A 126 -12.35 14.51 -3.80
CA GLU A 126 -11.75 15.14 -2.63
C GLU A 126 -12.78 15.18 -1.49
N GLY A 127 -12.48 14.50 -0.40
CA GLY A 127 -13.37 14.42 0.74
C GLY A 127 -12.80 13.61 1.89
N ILE A 128 -13.40 13.77 3.05
CA ILE A 128 -13.08 13.03 4.26
C ILE A 128 -14.38 12.49 4.83
N VAL A 129 -14.39 11.19 5.13
CA VAL A 129 -15.53 10.55 5.76
C VAL A 129 -15.35 10.62 7.27
N ILE A 130 -16.31 11.25 7.97
CA ILE A 130 -16.35 11.33 9.42
C ILE A 130 -17.46 10.43 9.92
N ALA A 131 -17.09 9.32 10.57
CA ALA A 131 -18.02 8.40 11.19
C ALA A 131 -18.26 8.80 12.64
N TYR A 132 -19.47 9.24 12.98
CA TYR A 132 -19.84 9.63 14.34
C TYR A 132 -21.04 8.82 14.85
N GLY A 133 -21.25 8.82 16.14
CA GLY A 133 -22.39 8.15 16.80
C GLY A 133 -22.02 7.62 18.17
N GLY A 134 -23.03 7.19 18.93
CA GLY A 134 -22.86 6.55 20.24
C GLY A 134 -21.95 5.32 20.14
N GLY A 135 -21.28 4.93 21.21
CA GLY A 135 -20.41 3.77 21.25
C GLY A 135 -21.10 2.45 20.87
N ARG A 136 -20.32 1.42 20.50
CA ARG A 136 -20.75 0.03 20.25
C ARG A 136 -21.76 -0.15 19.11
N ASN A 137 -21.71 0.68 18.08
CA ASN A 137 -22.58 0.64 16.91
C ASN A 137 -21.89 0.15 15.62
N GLY A 138 -20.77 -0.55 15.73
CA GLY A 138 -20.09 -1.19 14.60
C GLY A 138 -19.19 -0.30 13.73
N LYS A 139 -19.06 1.01 13.98
CA LYS A 139 -18.20 1.91 13.16
C LYS A 139 -16.79 1.39 12.97
N SER A 140 -16.07 1.17 14.05
CA SER A 140 -14.68 0.71 14.00
C SER A 140 -14.58 -0.68 13.35
N THR A 141 -15.53 -1.57 13.64
CA THR A 141 -15.58 -2.90 13.01
C THR A 141 -15.72 -2.82 11.49
N THR A 142 -16.59 -1.93 10.99
CA THR A 142 -16.79 -1.72 9.56
C THR A 142 -15.52 -1.24 8.88
N PHE A 143 -14.92 -0.15 9.37
CA PHE A 143 -13.74 0.44 8.74
C PHE A 143 -12.49 -0.43 8.92
N ASN A 144 -12.33 -1.12 10.05
CA ASN A 144 -11.24 -2.07 10.25
C ASN A 144 -11.36 -3.27 9.31
N ALA A 145 -12.56 -3.82 9.12
CA ALA A 145 -12.76 -4.93 8.19
C ALA A 145 -12.41 -4.55 6.74
N ILE A 146 -12.79 -3.34 6.31
CA ILE A 146 -12.39 -2.81 4.99
C ILE A 146 -10.87 -2.64 4.95
N GLY A 147 -10.28 -2.03 5.97
CA GLY A 147 -8.84 -1.79 6.06
C GLY A 147 -8.04 -3.09 6.08
N ASP A 148 -8.45 -4.07 6.86
CA ASP A 148 -7.81 -5.39 6.94
C ASP A 148 -7.87 -6.11 5.59
N SER A 149 -8.99 -6.03 4.88
CA SER A 149 -9.10 -6.62 3.55
C SER A 149 -8.15 -5.99 2.54
N LEU A 150 -7.94 -4.66 2.62
CA LEU A 150 -7.03 -3.91 1.77
C LEU A 150 -5.54 -4.15 2.11
N GLY A 151 -5.22 -4.64 3.28
CA GLY A 151 -3.86 -5.00 3.66
C GLY A 151 -2.86 -3.85 3.51
N ASP A 152 -1.83 -4.03 2.67
CA ASP A 152 -0.80 -3.02 2.45
C ASP A 152 -1.33 -1.68 1.92
N TYR A 153 -2.49 -1.66 1.27
CA TYR A 153 -3.11 -0.43 0.77
C TYR A 153 -3.75 0.42 1.88
N THR A 154 -3.88 -0.10 3.10
CA THR A 154 -4.39 0.65 4.25
C THR A 154 -3.26 1.30 5.03
N GLY A 155 -3.47 2.54 5.45
CA GLY A 155 -2.60 3.29 6.33
C GLY A 155 -3.36 3.84 7.54
N ALA A 156 -2.62 4.14 8.59
CA ALA A 156 -3.14 4.85 9.75
C ALA A 156 -2.27 6.07 10.02
N ILE A 157 -2.90 7.16 10.44
CA ILE A 157 -2.21 8.36 10.89
C ILE A 157 -2.69 8.75 12.27
N ASP A 158 -1.81 9.38 13.04
CA ASP A 158 -2.20 10.01 14.30
C ASP A 158 -3.16 11.17 14.02
N ILE A 159 -4.24 11.27 14.78
CA ILE A 159 -5.22 12.35 14.69
C ILE A 159 -4.57 13.74 14.78
N LYS A 160 -3.43 13.85 15.46
CA LYS A 160 -2.64 15.09 15.55
C LYS A 160 -2.17 15.63 14.21
N VAL A 161 -2.07 14.80 13.19
CA VAL A 161 -1.69 15.24 11.83
C VAL A 161 -2.74 16.17 11.23
N ILE A 162 -4.01 15.93 11.53
CA ILE A 162 -5.15 16.70 11.02
C ILE A 162 -5.75 17.67 12.04
N THR A 163 -5.18 17.77 13.24
CA THR A 163 -5.54 18.77 14.24
C THR A 163 -4.61 19.99 14.18
N THR A 164 -4.82 20.97 15.03
CA THR A 164 -4.05 22.21 15.08
C THR A 164 -2.64 22.06 15.64
N ASP A 165 -2.31 20.91 16.22
CA ASP A 165 -0.99 20.66 16.78
C ASP A 165 0.10 20.59 15.72
N ARG A 166 1.24 21.23 16.01
CA ARG A 166 2.42 21.32 15.11
C ARG A 166 3.27 20.04 15.09
N ALA A 167 2.65 18.86 15.15
CA ALA A 167 3.38 17.60 15.04
C ALA A 167 4.15 17.52 13.70
N ASN A 168 5.20 16.75 13.70
CA ASN A 168 6.11 16.55 12.56
C ASN A 168 5.37 15.86 11.40
N LYS A 169 4.62 16.64 10.62
CA LYS A 169 3.67 16.16 9.61
C LYS A 169 4.37 15.42 8.47
N GLY A 170 5.60 15.81 8.11
CA GLY A 170 6.33 15.23 6.99
C GLY A 170 6.57 13.72 7.13
N ALA A 171 7.03 13.26 8.30
CA ALA A 171 7.25 11.84 8.55
C ALA A 171 5.94 11.03 8.54
N ALA A 172 4.86 11.57 9.10
CA ALA A 172 3.55 10.92 9.09
C ALA A 172 2.97 10.83 7.67
N LEU A 173 3.11 11.88 6.86
CA LEU A 173 2.66 11.89 5.47
C LEU A 173 3.48 10.94 4.59
N ALA A 174 4.75 10.69 4.93
CA ALA A 174 5.59 9.70 4.23
C ALA A 174 5.02 8.29 4.31
N THR A 175 4.34 7.94 5.41
CA THR A 175 3.72 6.62 5.59
C THR A 175 2.49 6.40 4.71
N LEU A 176 1.96 7.45 4.10
CA LEU A 176 0.76 7.41 3.26
C LEU A 176 1.05 7.05 1.79
N ARG A 177 2.33 6.94 1.43
CA ARG A 177 2.70 6.57 0.06
C ARG A 177 2.07 5.22 -0.35
N GLY A 178 1.33 5.22 -1.47
CA GLY A 178 0.67 4.03 -2.01
C GLY A 178 -0.54 3.56 -1.21
N LYS A 179 -0.95 4.30 -0.16
CA LYS A 179 -2.14 3.97 0.62
C LYS A 179 -3.38 4.46 -0.11
N ARG A 180 -4.42 3.63 -0.12
CA ARG A 180 -5.73 3.90 -0.76
C ARG A 180 -6.82 4.21 0.27
N LEU A 181 -6.65 3.71 1.49
CA LEU A 181 -7.49 4.01 2.64
C LEU A 181 -6.61 4.45 3.79
N VAL A 182 -6.90 5.60 4.37
CA VAL A 182 -6.22 6.11 5.55
C VAL A 182 -7.22 6.28 6.68
N ILE A 183 -6.98 5.59 7.78
CA ILE A 183 -7.83 5.64 8.96
C ILE A 183 -7.11 6.43 10.04
N THR A 184 -7.82 7.30 10.73
CA THR A 184 -7.32 8.01 11.91
C THR A 184 -8.18 7.71 13.13
N GLY A 185 -7.61 7.90 14.31
CA GLY A 185 -8.29 7.69 15.58
C GLY A 185 -9.36 8.74 15.88
N GLU A 186 -9.95 8.64 17.07
CA GLU A 186 -11.00 9.54 17.55
C GLU A 186 -10.43 10.91 17.91
N LEU A 187 -11.26 11.95 17.73
CA LEU A 187 -10.99 13.28 18.22
C LEU A 187 -11.32 13.32 19.73
N GLU A 188 -10.39 13.82 20.52
CA GLU A 188 -10.66 14.10 21.93
C GLU A 188 -11.53 15.35 22.08
N GLU A 189 -12.23 15.45 23.20
CA GLU A 189 -12.97 16.67 23.55
C GLU A 189 -12.03 17.89 23.50
N HIS A 190 -12.51 18.99 22.93
CA HIS A 190 -11.77 20.24 22.71
C HIS A 190 -10.69 20.26 21.63
N GLN A 191 -10.37 19.14 20.99
CA GLN A 191 -9.49 19.16 19.81
C GLN A 191 -10.23 19.78 18.61
N ARG A 192 -9.51 20.62 17.86
CA ARG A 192 -10.03 21.27 16.65
C ARG A 192 -9.33 20.75 15.42
N LEU A 193 -10.09 20.40 14.40
CA LEU A 193 -9.56 20.05 13.11
C LEU A 193 -8.93 21.26 12.42
N SER A 194 -7.76 21.08 11.85
CA SER A 194 -7.09 22.08 11.04
C SER A 194 -7.62 21.99 9.60
N VAL A 195 -8.37 23.01 9.18
CA VAL A 195 -8.90 23.08 7.80
C VAL A 195 -7.77 22.97 6.77
N ALA A 196 -6.61 23.59 7.03
CA ALA A 196 -5.45 23.51 6.14
C ALA A 196 -4.90 22.08 6.06
N ALA A 197 -4.82 21.36 7.19
CA ALA A 197 -4.34 19.98 7.21
C ALA A 197 -5.34 19.03 6.54
N LEU A 198 -6.64 19.21 6.78
CA LEU A 198 -7.69 18.44 6.12
C LEU A 198 -7.64 18.62 4.60
N LYS A 199 -7.54 19.86 4.12
CA LYS A 199 -7.37 20.15 2.69
C LYS A 199 -6.12 19.50 2.13
N GLN A 200 -5.02 19.52 2.87
CA GLN A 200 -3.76 18.92 2.43
C GLN A 200 -3.86 17.40 2.27
N VAL A 201 -4.51 16.68 3.18
CA VAL A 201 -4.62 15.21 3.10
C VAL A 201 -5.75 14.74 2.18
N ALA A 202 -6.75 15.57 1.90
CA ALA A 202 -7.87 15.23 1.01
C ALA A 202 -7.69 15.75 -0.43
N SER A 203 -6.61 16.49 -0.69
CA SER A 203 -6.39 17.13 -2.00
C SER A 203 -5.76 16.16 -2.99
N THR A 204 -6.06 16.38 -4.27
CA THR A 204 -5.35 15.77 -5.41
C THR A 204 -3.96 16.36 -5.64
N ASP A 205 -3.58 17.40 -4.90
CA ASP A 205 -2.28 18.03 -4.98
C ASP A 205 -1.15 17.08 -4.59
N LYS A 206 0.02 17.34 -5.15
CA LYS A 206 1.21 16.59 -4.80
C LYS A 206 1.68 16.98 -3.40
N LEU A 207 1.98 15.99 -2.58
CA LEU A 207 2.59 16.18 -1.27
C LEU A 207 4.11 16.19 -1.40
N THR A 208 4.75 17.20 -0.81
CA THR A 208 6.19 17.15 -0.57
C THR A 208 6.43 16.43 0.77
N ILE A 209 7.10 15.31 0.69
CA ILE A 209 7.45 14.48 1.84
C ILE A 209 8.91 14.75 2.19
N GLU A 210 9.14 15.12 3.44
CA GLU A 210 10.49 15.30 3.99
C GLU A 210 10.77 14.19 5.00
N GLU A 211 11.62 13.25 4.62
CA GLU A 211 12.15 12.26 5.53
C GLU A 211 13.52 12.70 6.07
N LYS A 212 13.76 12.45 7.35
CA LYS A 212 15.04 12.79 7.99
C LYS A 212 16.20 12.12 7.25
N TYR A 213 17.19 12.91 6.84
CA TYR A 213 18.38 12.49 6.07
C TYR A 213 18.13 12.05 4.61
N LYS A 214 16.96 12.33 4.04
CA LYS A 214 16.68 12.13 2.62
C LYS A 214 16.37 13.45 1.93
N GLN A 215 16.55 13.48 0.61
CA GLN A 215 16.09 14.62 -0.19
C GLN A 215 14.56 14.67 -0.18
N PRO A 216 13.98 15.88 -0.12
CA PRO A 216 12.53 16.03 -0.24
C PRO A 216 12.03 15.37 -1.52
N GLU A 217 10.98 14.58 -1.41
CA GLU A 217 10.35 13.90 -2.54
C GLU A 217 8.92 14.37 -2.69
N THR A 218 8.51 14.60 -3.94
CA THR A 218 7.13 14.95 -4.26
C THR A 218 6.38 13.71 -4.72
N VAL A 219 5.34 13.33 -4.00
CA VAL A 219 4.50 12.17 -4.29
C VAL A 219 3.06 12.58 -4.60
N LYS A 220 2.43 11.83 -5.49
CA LYS A 220 0.99 11.93 -5.74
C LYS A 220 0.25 11.18 -4.64
N GLN A 221 -0.82 11.75 -4.13
CA GLN A 221 -1.71 11.10 -3.18
C GLN A 221 -2.58 10.06 -3.89
N SER A 222 -2.91 8.98 -3.19
CA SER A 222 -3.71 7.86 -3.70
C SER A 222 -4.85 7.45 -2.76
N HIS A 223 -5.08 8.21 -1.68
CA HIS A 223 -6.10 7.95 -0.65
C HIS A 223 -7.12 9.07 -0.55
#